data_3aec76a71e2d5f63c87a8b0127b6dc45
#
_entry.id   3aec76a71e2d5f63c87a8b0127b6dc45
#
_cell.length_a   1.000
_cell.length_b   1.000
_cell.length_c   1.000
_cell.angle_alpha   90.00
_cell.angle_beta   90.00
_cell.angle_gamma   90.00
#
_symmetry.space_group_name_H-M   'P 1'
#
loop_
_entity.id
_entity.type
_entity.pdbx_description
1 polymer ?
#
loop_
_entity_poly.entity_id
_entity_poly.type
_entity_poly.pdbx_seq_one_letter_code
_entity_poly.pdbx_strand_id
1 'polypeptide(L)'
;HPRIHVFIATSDIHMEYKLKMTREQVLQSITEMVSYAKSFCQDIEFSAEDASRSEPAFLAQCYSNAVAAGATTLNVPDTVGYSTPQEMGELIRYLKEHVVGVENTDISVHCHDDLGMAVANTLACIQAGATQVECTVNGIGERAGNASLEEVVMAIHTRKDFYQAETGINTRQIYRSSKLLSNITGVPIPPSKAIVGANAFAHESGIHQHGVIANAQTYEIMNSADVGIPRLS
;
A
#
# COMPACT_ATOMS: atom_id res chain seq x y z
N HIS A 1 -6.48 8.99 -17.81
CA HIS A 1 -5.82 7.92 -18.57
C HIS A 1 -6.29 6.57 -18.01
N PRO A 2 -6.67 5.60 -18.86
CA PRO A 2 -7.05 4.28 -18.42
C PRO A 2 -5.78 3.48 -18.07
N ARG A 3 -5.91 2.58 -17.09
CA ARG A 3 -4.91 1.56 -16.74
C ARG A 3 -5.57 0.20 -16.77
N ILE A 4 -4.90 -0.80 -17.31
CA ILE A 4 -5.33 -2.20 -17.21
C ILE A 4 -4.40 -2.89 -16.21
N HIS A 5 -5.01 -3.53 -15.23
CA HIS A 5 -4.32 -4.30 -14.21
C HIS A 5 -4.50 -5.80 -14.49
N VAL A 6 -3.39 -6.51 -14.63
CA VAL A 6 -3.35 -7.96 -14.80
C VAL A 6 -2.50 -8.60 -13.71
N PHE A 7 -2.83 -9.81 -13.30
CA PHE A 7 -2.11 -10.51 -12.24
C PHE A 7 -2.11 -12.01 -12.43
N ILE A 8 -1.10 -12.66 -11.91
CA ILE A 8 -1.00 -14.11 -11.74
C ILE A 8 -0.19 -14.40 -10.48
N ALA A 9 -0.49 -15.52 -9.80
CA ALA A 9 0.28 -15.92 -8.64
C ALA A 9 1.65 -16.49 -9.04
N THR A 10 2.66 -16.22 -8.21
CA THR A 10 4.05 -16.58 -8.47
C THR A 10 4.70 -17.40 -7.36
N SER A 11 4.01 -17.62 -6.24
CA SER A 11 4.49 -18.52 -5.20
C SER A 11 4.31 -19.98 -5.56
N ASP A 12 5.23 -20.83 -5.11
CA ASP A 12 5.19 -22.27 -5.39
C ASP A 12 3.87 -22.91 -4.91
N ILE A 13 3.38 -22.52 -3.73
CA ILE A 13 2.12 -23.03 -3.20
C ILE A 13 0.92 -22.70 -4.11
N HIS A 14 0.86 -21.50 -4.67
CA HIS A 14 -0.21 -21.12 -5.59
C HIS A 14 -0.07 -21.80 -6.95
N MET A 15 1.17 -21.92 -7.46
CA MET A 15 1.41 -22.64 -8.72
C MET A 15 1.02 -24.09 -8.63
N GLU A 16 1.36 -24.77 -7.53
CA GLU A 16 1.05 -26.19 -7.32
C GLU A 16 -0.44 -26.45 -7.11
N TYR A 17 -1.08 -25.74 -6.16
CA TYR A 17 -2.42 -26.09 -5.70
C TYR A 17 -3.54 -25.33 -6.40
N LYS A 18 -3.33 -24.05 -6.76
CA LYS A 18 -4.35 -23.20 -7.37
C LYS A 18 -4.26 -23.17 -8.89
N LEU A 19 -3.08 -22.86 -9.44
CA LEU A 19 -2.90 -22.68 -10.87
C LEU A 19 -2.65 -24.00 -11.59
N LYS A 20 -2.01 -24.96 -10.93
CA LYS A 20 -1.52 -26.22 -11.54
C LYS A 20 -0.67 -25.96 -12.78
N MET A 21 0.25 -25.01 -12.66
CA MET A 21 1.14 -24.54 -13.72
C MET A 21 2.59 -24.67 -13.29
N THR A 22 3.45 -24.95 -14.27
CA THR A 22 4.90 -24.85 -14.07
C THR A 22 5.36 -23.39 -14.09
N ARG A 23 6.59 -23.13 -13.64
CA ARG A 23 7.19 -21.79 -13.69
C ARG A 23 7.26 -21.26 -15.13
N GLU A 24 7.59 -22.12 -16.10
CA GLU A 24 7.64 -21.77 -17.52
C GLU A 24 6.26 -21.36 -18.05
N GLN A 25 5.21 -22.08 -17.67
CA GLN A 25 3.83 -21.73 -18.04
C GLN A 25 3.39 -20.40 -17.44
N VAL A 26 3.78 -20.11 -16.19
CA VAL A 26 3.50 -18.82 -15.55
C VAL A 26 4.22 -17.70 -16.30
N LEU A 27 5.51 -17.85 -16.61
CA LEU A 27 6.28 -16.86 -17.39
C LEU A 27 5.68 -16.60 -18.77
N GLN A 28 5.25 -17.65 -19.45
CA GLN A 28 4.56 -17.54 -20.75
C GLN A 28 3.25 -16.78 -20.61
N SER A 29 2.42 -17.11 -19.63
CA SER A 29 1.15 -16.42 -19.36
C SER A 29 1.35 -14.93 -19.06
N ILE A 30 2.37 -14.57 -18.29
CA ILE A 30 2.72 -13.17 -18.02
C ILE A 30 3.00 -12.44 -19.34
N THR A 31 3.88 -12.99 -20.16
CA THR A 31 4.25 -12.38 -21.43
C THR A 31 3.04 -12.20 -22.35
N GLU A 32 2.22 -13.23 -22.49
CA GLU A 32 1.04 -13.22 -23.38
C GLU A 32 -0.02 -12.21 -22.88
N MET A 33 -0.37 -12.25 -21.59
CA MET A 33 -1.47 -11.44 -21.07
C MET A 33 -1.09 -9.97 -20.90
N VAL A 34 0.14 -9.67 -20.50
CA VAL A 34 0.63 -8.28 -20.45
C VAL A 34 0.71 -7.70 -21.87
N SER A 35 1.23 -8.45 -22.85
CA SER A 35 1.26 -8.01 -24.25
C SER A 35 -0.16 -7.80 -24.81
N TYR A 36 -1.09 -8.69 -24.47
CA TYR A 36 -2.49 -8.55 -24.88
C TYR A 36 -3.12 -7.30 -24.27
N ALA A 37 -2.97 -7.08 -22.96
CA ALA A 37 -3.44 -5.87 -22.29
C ALA A 37 -2.82 -4.60 -22.90
N LYS A 38 -1.52 -4.63 -23.22
CA LYS A 38 -0.81 -3.52 -23.85
C LYS A 38 -1.37 -3.12 -25.21
N SER A 39 -2.02 -4.04 -25.93
CA SER A 39 -2.66 -3.72 -27.19
C SER A 39 -3.90 -2.80 -27.06
N PHE A 40 -4.48 -2.70 -25.87
CA PHE A 40 -5.65 -1.85 -25.57
C PHE A 40 -5.32 -0.58 -24.81
N CYS A 41 -4.24 -0.56 -24.05
CA CYS A 41 -3.90 0.53 -23.14
C CYS A 41 -2.39 0.69 -23.01
N GLN A 42 -1.90 1.92 -22.89
CA GLN A 42 -0.46 2.17 -22.73
C GLN A 42 0.01 1.96 -21.30
N ASP A 43 -0.86 2.14 -20.32
CA ASP A 43 -0.57 2.01 -18.90
C ASP A 43 -1.02 0.64 -18.40
N ILE A 44 -0.06 -0.26 -18.15
CA ILE A 44 -0.31 -1.62 -17.71
C ILE A 44 0.34 -1.85 -16.35
N GLU A 45 -0.47 -2.23 -15.40
CA GLU A 45 -0.01 -2.68 -14.09
C GLU A 45 0.00 -4.21 -14.05
N PHE A 46 1.12 -4.79 -13.66
CA PHE A 46 1.26 -6.22 -13.42
C PHE A 46 1.51 -6.50 -11.95
N SER A 47 0.70 -7.38 -11.35
CA SER A 47 0.89 -7.89 -9.99
C SER A 47 1.31 -9.35 -10.01
N ALA A 48 2.37 -9.67 -9.29
CA ALA A 48 2.71 -11.04 -8.94
C ALA A 48 1.99 -11.41 -7.63
N GLU A 49 0.82 -12.03 -7.72
CA GLU A 49 0.06 -12.44 -6.52
C GLU A 49 0.92 -13.32 -5.63
N ASP A 50 0.88 -13.05 -4.32
CA ASP A 50 1.69 -13.73 -3.31
C ASP A 50 3.21 -13.52 -3.48
N ALA A 51 3.59 -12.32 -3.92
CA ALA A 51 4.99 -11.96 -4.15
C ALA A 51 5.85 -12.15 -2.90
N SER A 52 5.33 -11.83 -1.73
CA SER A 52 6.07 -11.92 -0.46
C SER A 52 6.47 -13.35 -0.09
N ARG A 53 5.79 -14.37 -0.62
CA ARG A 53 6.13 -15.79 -0.42
C ARG A 53 6.70 -16.46 -1.68
N SER A 54 6.96 -15.69 -2.72
CA SER A 54 7.57 -16.20 -3.95
C SER A 54 9.09 -16.29 -3.79
N GLU A 55 9.70 -17.22 -4.51
CA GLU A 55 11.16 -17.32 -4.57
C GLU A 55 11.72 -16.06 -5.28
N PRO A 56 12.65 -15.31 -4.66
CA PRO A 56 13.02 -13.98 -5.15
C PRO A 56 13.58 -13.94 -6.58
N ALA A 57 14.39 -14.93 -6.97
CA ALA A 57 14.97 -14.96 -8.31
C ALA A 57 13.90 -15.24 -9.38
N PHE A 58 12.96 -16.15 -9.10
CA PHE A 58 11.81 -16.39 -9.97
C PHE A 58 10.89 -15.18 -10.05
N LEU A 59 10.64 -14.52 -8.92
CA LEU A 59 9.85 -13.30 -8.87
C LEU A 59 10.47 -12.19 -9.74
N ALA A 60 11.79 -11.98 -9.65
CA ALA A 60 12.50 -11.04 -10.50
C ALA A 60 12.39 -11.39 -11.99
N GLN A 61 12.40 -12.66 -12.32
CA GLN A 61 12.19 -13.13 -13.71
C GLN A 61 10.75 -12.84 -14.17
N CYS A 62 9.74 -13.07 -13.33
CA CYS A 62 8.35 -12.74 -13.63
C CYS A 62 8.17 -11.26 -13.95
N TYR A 63 8.71 -10.37 -13.12
CA TYR A 63 8.65 -8.93 -13.37
C TYR A 63 9.46 -8.51 -14.60
N SER A 64 10.62 -9.10 -14.84
CA SER A 64 11.40 -8.82 -16.06
C SER A 64 10.62 -9.19 -17.33
N ASN A 65 9.91 -10.32 -17.33
CA ASN A 65 9.03 -10.71 -18.43
C ASN A 65 7.85 -9.73 -18.59
N ALA A 66 7.27 -9.27 -17.49
CA ALA A 66 6.19 -8.28 -17.53
C ALA A 66 6.68 -6.94 -18.12
N VAL A 67 7.85 -6.46 -17.73
CA VAL A 67 8.47 -5.25 -18.30
C VAL A 67 8.70 -5.40 -19.78
N ALA A 68 9.32 -6.51 -20.20
CA ALA A 68 9.59 -6.80 -21.62
C ALA A 68 8.29 -6.87 -22.45
N ALA A 69 7.19 -7.34 -21.86
CA ALA A 69 5.88 -7.41 -22.48
C ALA A 69 5.12 -6.06 -22.49
N GLY A 70 5.60 -5.04 -21.77
CA GLY A 70 5.05 -3.68 -21.81
C GLY A 70 4.41 -3.18 -20.51
N ALA A 71 4.59 -3.85 -19.38
CA ALA A 71 4.15 -3.34 -18.08
C ALA A 71 4.88 -2.03 -17.75
N THR A 72 4.11 -1.06 -17.23
CA THR A 72 4.60 0.25 -16.81
C THR A 72 4.65 0.39 -15.30
N THR A 73 3.90 -0.44 -14.59
CA THR A 73 3.87 -0.52 -13.13
C THR A 73 3.98 -1.97 -12.68
N LEU A 74 4.89 -2.22 -11.76
CA LEU A 74 5.12 -3.52 -11.14
C LEU A 74 4.61 -3.49 -9.71
N ASN A 75 3.50 -4.15 -9.44
CA ASN A 75 2.91 -4.20 -8.12
C ASN A 75 3.37 -5.44 -7.34
N VAL A 76 3.83 -5.22 -6.12
CA VAL A 76 4.43 -6.23 -5.23
C VAL A 76 3.50 -6.42 -4.02
N PRO A 77 2.58 -7.42 -4.07
CA PRO A 77 1.63 -7.62 -2.98
C PRO A 77 2.17 -8.54 -1.87
N ASP A 78 1.92 -8.14 -0.64
CA ASP A 78 1.89 -9.02 0.53
C ASP A 78 0.46 -9.55 0.71
N THR A 79 0.12 -10.52 -0.12
CA THR A 79 -1.25 -10.99 -0.34
C THR A 79 -1.91 -11.57 0.91
N VAL A 80 -1.14 -12.23 1.77
CA VAL A 80 -1.67 -12.87 2.98
C VAL A 80 -1.33 -12.09 4.27
N GLY A 81 -0.75 -10.90 4.15
CA GLY A 81 -0.40 -10.05 5.28
C GLY A 81 0.62 -10.68 6.23
N TYR A 82 1.58 -11.39 5.67
CA TYR A 82 2.52 -12.25 6.38
C TYR A 82 3.86 -11.56 6.69
N SER A 83 4.28 -10.64 5.84
CA SER A 83 5.62 -10.06 5.88
C SER A 83 5.80 -9.04 7.00
N THR A 84 7.04 -8.90 7.44
CA THR A 84 7.49 -7.78 8.29
C THR A 84 7.92 -6.58 7.44
N PRO A 85 8.02 -5.37 8.02
CA PRO A 85 8.50 -4.19 7.29
C PRO A 85 9.91 -4.36 6.73
N GLN A 86 10.79 -5.03 7.47
CA GLN A 86 12.15 -5.31 7.02
C GLN A 86 12.14 -6.21 5.78
N GLU A 87 11.40 -7.32 5.81
CA GLU A 87 11.30 -8.26 4.67
C GLU A 87 10.75 -7.58 3.43
N MET A 88 9.69 -6.77 3.57
CA MET A 88 9.13 -6.04 2.44
C MET A 88 10.12 -5.02 1.85
N GLY A 89 10.82 -4.27 2.71
CA GLY A 89 11.86 -3.35 2.25
C GLY A 89 13.02 -4.04 1.54
N GLU A 90 13.46 -5.18 2.04
CA GLU A 90 14.51 -6.00 1.43
C GLU A 90 14.07 -6.55 0.07
N LEU A 91 12.81 -7.02 -0.03
CA LEU A 91 12.24 -7.49 -1.29
C LEU A 91 12.22 -6.40 -2.37
N ILE A 92 11.78 -5.18 -2.02
CA ILE A 92 11.78 -4.06 -2.97
C ILE A 92 13.20 -3.73 -3.45
N ARG A 93 14.18 -3.68 -2.55
CA ARG A 93 15.58 -3.45 -2.94
C ARG A 93 16.09 -4.54 -3.87
N TYR A 94 15.82 -5.81 -3.53
CA TYR A 94 16.19 -6.95 -4.36
C TYR A 94 15.60 -6.83 -5.78
N LEU A 95 14.32 -6.52 -5.90
CA LEU A 95 13.66 -6.37 -7.20
C LEU A 95 14.24 -5.21 -8.01
N LYS A 96 14.56 -4.09 -7.37
CA LYS A 96 15.23 -2.96 -8.03
C LYS A 96 16.61 -3.31 -8.60
N GLU A 97 17.30 -4.26 -8.00
CA GLU A 97 18.63 -4.69 -8.43
C GLU A 97 18.57 -5.79 -9.50
N HIS A 98 17.53 -6.62 -9.51
CA HIS A 98 17.49 -7.84 -10.31
C HIS A 98 16.45 -7.85 -11.44
N VAL A 99 15.46 -6.96 -11.40
CA VAL A 99 14.47 -6.87 -12.49
C VAL A 99 15.05 -6.09 -13.66
N VAL A 100 15.09 -6.71 -14.82
CA VAL A 100 15.59 -6.07 -16.04
C VAL A 100 14.58 -5.04 -16.55
N GLY A 101 15.03 -3.81 -16.73
CA GLY A 101 14.20 -2.69 -17.22
C GLY A 101 13.37 -2.00 -16.15
N VAL A 102 13.60 -2.30 -14.88
CA VAL A 102 12.87 -1.73 -13.74
C VAL A 102 12.96 -0.20 -13.66
N GLU A 103 14.05 0.37 -14.16
CA GLU A 103 14.30 1.82 -14.21
C GLU A 103 13.27 2.60 -15.05
N ASN A 104 12.53 1.91 -15.91
CA ASN A 104 11.50 2.49 -16.77
C ASN A 104 10.08 2.24 -16.24
N THR A 105 9.95 1.76 -15.00
CA THR A 105 8.66 1.39 -14.39
C THR A 105 8.48 2.03 -13.03
N ASP A 106 7.22 2.17 -12.62
CA ASP A 106 6.89 2.40 -11.22
C ASP A 106 6.88 1.07 -10.46
N ILE A 107 7.40 1.07 -9.24
CA ILE A 107 7.22 -0.04 -8.29
C ILE A 107 6.09 0.33 -7.36
N SER A 108 5.04 -0.47 -7.38
CA SER A 108 3.85 -0.37 -6.52
C SER A 108 3.88 -1.44 -5.44
N VAL A 109 3.24 -1.17 -4.31
CA VAL A 109 3.08 -2.14 -3.23
C VAL A 109 1.64 -2.20 -2.76
N HIS A 110 1.21 -3.39 -2.34
CA HIS A 110 -0.13 -3.68 -1.88
C HIS A 110 -0.04 -4.61 -0.66
N CYS A 111 -0.28 -4.07 0.53
CA CYS A 111 -0.09 -4.81 1.77
C CYS A 111 -1.41 -5.07 2.48
N HIS A 112 -1.64 -6.35 2.83
CA HIS A 112 -2.75 -6.77 3.70
C HIS A 112 -2.36 -6.68 5.18
N ASP A 113 -3.37 -6.59 6.05
CA ASP A 113 -3.21 -6.19 7.46
C ASP A 113 -3.40 -7.33 8.46
N ASP A 114 -3.22 -8.57 8.03
CA ASP A 114 -3.49 -9.77 8.85
C ASP A 114 -2.68 -9.81 10.15
N LEU A 115 -1.47 -9.27 10.15
CA LEU A 115 -0.63 -9.11 11.35
C LEU A 115 -0.60 -7.67 11.89
N GLY A 116 -1.45 -6.77 11.36
CA GLY A 116 -1.48 -5.36 11.78
C GLY A 116 -0.27 -4.55 11.32
N MET A 117 0.42 -4.96 10.24
CA MET A 117 1.64 -4.32 9.76
C MET A 117 1.52 -3.71 8.35
N ALA A 118 0.32 -3.69 7.76
CA ALA A 118 0.17 -3.24 6.38
C ALA A 118 0.69 -1.82 6.13
N VAL A 119 0.40 -0.87 7.01
CA VAL A 119 0.89 0.51 6.91
C VAL A 119 2.41 0.55 7.08
N ALA A 120 2.94 -0.13 8.08
CA ALA A 120 4.38 -0.19 8.33
C ALA A 120 5.13 -0.83 7.16
N ASN A 121 4.60 -1.92 6.60
CA ASN A 121 5.14 -2.58 5.41
C ASN A 121 5.15 -1.63 4.21
N THR A 122 4.04 -0.94 3.96
CA THR A 122 3.92 0.05 2.88
C THR A 122 4.95 1.17 3.01
N LEU A 123 5.11 1.73 4.21
CA LEU A 123 6.09 2.80 4.48
C LEU A 123 7.54 2.31 4.33
N ALA A 124 7.84 1.08 4.73
CA ALA A 124 9.16 0.48 4.52
C ALA A 124 9.47 0.29 3.03
N CYS A 125 8.48 -0.05 2.22
CA CYS A 125 8.61 -0.14 0.77
C CYS A 125 8.90 1.21 0.11
N ILE A 126 8.25 2.29 0.57
CA ILE A 126 8.54 3.66 0.10
C ILE A 126 10.01 4.00 0.36
N GLN A 127 10.51 3.74 1.57
CA GLN A 127 11.92 3.95 1.91
C GLN A 127 12.89 3.10 1.08
N ALA A 128 12.44 1.91 0.64
CA ALA A 128 13.21 1.03 -0.23
C ALA A 128 13.14 1.44 -1.72
N GLY A 129 12.28 2.41 -2.08
CA GLY A 129 12.19 2.99 -3.42
C GLY A 129 10.93 2.64 -4.20
N ALA A 130 9.86 2.16 -3.55
CA ALA A 130 8.54 2.10 -4.16
C ALA A 130 8.01 3.51 -4.42
N THR A 131 7.38 3.71 -5.58
CA THR A 131 6.87 5.01 -6.04
C THR A 131 5.35 5.09 -6.09
N GLN A 132 4.67 3.95 -6.01
CA GLN A 132 3.22 3.84 -5.91
C GLN A 132 2.85 2.98 -4.71
N VAL A 133 1.75 3.32 -4.04
CA VAL A 133 1.17 2.51 -2.97
C VAL A 133 -0.31 2.29 -3.22
N GLU A 134 -0.75 1.06 -3.08
CA GLU A 134 -2.16 0.70 -3.06
C GLU A 134 -2.63 0.63 -1.62
N CYS A 135 -3.72 1.33 -1.34
CA CYS A 135 -4.32 1.40 -0.02
C CYS A 135 -5.81 1.64 -0.14
N THR A 136 -6.54 1.47 0.95
CA THR A 136 -7.98 1.68 0.97
C THR A 136 -8.37 2.66 2.06
N VAL A 137 -9.41 3.44 1.80
CA VAL A 137 -9.99 4.31 2.84
C VAL A 137 -10.48 3.42 3.99
N ASN A 138 -10.15 3.79 5.22
CA ASN A 138 -10.42 3.02 6.44
C ASN A 138 -9.77 1.62 6.50
N GLY A 139 -8.87 1.30 5.58
CA GLY A 139 -8.22 0.00 5.55
C GLY A 139 -9.16 -1.16 5.21
N ILE A 140 -10.32 -0.91 4.61
CA ILE A 140 -11.25 -1.99 4.24
C ILE A 140 -10.63 -2.96 3.23
N GLY A 141 -11.04 -4.21 3.27
CA GLY A 141 -10.58 -5.24 2.35
C GLY A 141 -10.88 -6.65 2.88
N GLU A 142 -10.32 -7.62 2.22
CA GLU A 142 -10.46 -9.02 2.63
C GLU A 142 -9.81 -9.28 4.00
N ARG A 143 -10.37 -10.19 4.76
CA ARG A 143 -9.90 -10.63 6.09
C ARG A 143 -9.73 -9.45 7.05
N ALA A 144 -8.49 -9.06 7.39
CA ALA A 144 -8.19 -7.92 8.26
C ALA A 144 -8.08 -6.58 7.52
N GLY A 145 -8.23 -6.58 6.20
CA GLY A 145 -8.18 -5.39 5.36
C GLY A 145 -6.82 -5.11 4.73
N ASN A 146 -6.67 -3.89 4.25
CA ASN A 146 -5.50 -3.40 3.54
C ASN A 146 -4.81 -2.27 4.34
N ALA A 147 -3.69 -1.81 3.82
CA ALA A 147 -3.09 -0.58 4.31
C ALA A 147 -4.10 0.58 4.23
N SER A 148 -4.24 1.30 5.33
CA SER A 148 -5.19 2.40 5.48
C SER A 148 -4.66 3.66 4.79
N LEU A 149 -5.41 4.20 3.82
CA LEU A 149 -5.00 5.39 3.06
C LEU A 149 -4.68 6.57 3.97
N GLU A 150 -5.56 6.86 4.92
CA GLU A 150 -5.40 7.97 5.85
C GLU A 150 -4.15 7.84 6.71
N GLU A 151 -3.78 6.62 7.10
CA GLU A 151 -2.60 6.36 7.92
C GLU A 151 -1.32 6.47 7.10
N VAL A 152 -1.29 5.91 5.90
CA VAL A 152 -0.14 6.02 4.98
C VAL A 152 0.09 7.49 4.60
N VAL A 153 -0.95 8.19 4.16
CA VAL A 153 -0.87 9.59 3.72
C VAL A 153 -0.42 10.50 4.85
N MET A 154 -1.00 10.36 6.05
CA MET A 154 -0.64 11.22 7.17
C MET A 154 0.71 10.88 7.79
N ALA A 155 1.17 9.63 7.72
CA ALA A 155 2.54 9.29 8.09
C ALA A 155 3.57 10.00 7.18
N ILE A 156 3.35 9.97 5.87
CA ILE A 156 4.20 10.68 4.89
C ILE A 156 4.15 12.19 5.12
N HIS A 157 2.95 12.75 5.28
CA HIS A 157 2.74 14.18 5.49
C HIS A 157 3.41 14.69 6.77
N THR A 158 3.23 13.97 7.88
CA THR A 158 3.74 14.37 9.20
C THR A 158 5.24 14.13 9.32
N ARG A 159 5.76 13.07 8.71
CA ARG A 159 7.17 12.67 8.75
C ARG A 159 7.84 12.80 7.38
N LYS A 160 7.52 13.88 6.68
CA LYS A 160 8.16 14.25 5.41
C LYS A 160 9.68 14.35 5.53
N ASP A 161 10.17 14.82 6.67
CA ASP A 161 11.58 14.85 7.03
C ASP A 161 12.26 13.49 6.94
N PHE A 162 11.57 12.44 7.34
CA PHE A 162 12.08 11.08 7.41
C PHE A 162 11.86 10.29 6.11
N TYR A 163 10.62 10.33 5.58
CA TYR A 163 10.28 9.56 4.38
C TYR A 163 10.80 10.17 3.09
N GLN A 164 11.07 11.49 3.08
CA GLN A 164 11.49 12.24 1.89
C GLN A 164 10.58 12.00 0.68
N ALA A 165 9.29 11.85 0.96
CA ALA A 165 8.24 11.57 0.01
C ALA A 165 7.07 12.54 0.19
N GLU A 166 6.31 12.72 -0.86
CA GLU A 166 5.11 13.55 -0.89
C GLU A 166 3.97 12.80 -1.58
N THR A 167 2.75 13.19 -1.28
CA THR A 167 1.55 12.72 -1.95
C THR A 167 0.69 13.91 -2.37
N GLY A 168 0.00 13.78 -3.50
CA GLY A 168 -0.96 14.78 -3.99
C GLY A 168 -2.35 14.67 -3.36
N ILE A 169 -2.54 13.81 -2.36
CA ILE A 169 -3.83 13.65 -1.68
C ILE A 169 -4.18 14.91 -0.90
N ASN A 170 -5.41 15.41 -1.10
CA ASN A 170 -5.93 16.50 -0.28
C ASN A 170 -6.31 15.97 1.12
N THR A 171 -5.41 16.13 2.07
CA THR A 171 -5.56 15.60 3.43
C THR A 171 -6.81 16.10 4.13
N ARG A 172 -7.27 17.32 3.85
CA ARG A 172 -8.50 17.91 4.44
C ARG A 172 -9.78 17.19 4.03
N GLN A 173 -9.76 16.31 3.04
CA GLN A 173 -10.88 15.46 2.64
C GLN A 173 -10.86 14.09 3.32
N ILE A 174 -9.81 13.72 4.03
CA ILE A 174 -9.63 12.39 4.62
C ILE A 174 -10.79 12.03 5.55
N TYR A 175 -11.09 12.87 6.53
CA TYR A 175 -12.15 12.60 7.48
C TYR A 175 -13.53 12.46 6.82
N ARG A 176 -13.84 13.36 5.87
CA ARG A 176 -15.10 13.30 5.12
C ARG A 176 -15.21 12.01 4.29
N SER A 177 -14.15 11.62 3.62
CA SER A 177 -14.10 10.38 2.82
C SER A 177 -14.26 9.14 3.70
N SER A 178 -13.59 9.12 4.85
CA SER A 178 -13.70 8.05 5.85
C SER A 178 -15.14 7.89 6.36
N LYS A 179 -15.78 8.99 6.73
CA LYS A 179 -17.20 8.99 7.18
C LYS A 179 -18.15 8.57 6.07
N LEU A 180 -17.95 9.06 4.86
CA LEU A 180 -18.79 8.70 3.72
C LEU A 180 -18.72 7.19 3.44
N LEU A 181 -17.52 6.62 3.43
CA LEU A 181 -17.34 5.18 3.22
C LEU A 181 -18.03 4.37 4.33
N SER A 182 -17.83 4.75 5.60
CA SER A 182 -18.49 4.09 6.73
C SER A 182 -20.02 4.13 6.61
N ASN A 183 -20.58 5.26 6.18
CA ASN A 183 -22.03 5.39 5.98
C ASN A 183 -22.55 4.52 4.83
N ILE A 184 -21.82 4.45 3.71
CA ILE A 184 -22.22 3.65 2.54
C ILE A 184 -22.12 2.16 2.83
N THR A 185 -21.05 1.72 3.47
CA THR A 185 -20.78 0.31 3.72
C THR A 185 -21.45 -0.24 4.97
N GLY A 186 -21.85 0.63 5.88
CA GLY A 186 -22.33 0.25 7.22
C GLY A 186 -21.22 -0.26 8.16
N VAL A 187 -19.96 -0.24 7.73
CA VAL A 187 -18.81 -0.64 8.54
C VAL A 187 -18.38 0.52 9.44
N PRO A 188 -18.50 0.39 10.77
CA PRO A 188 -18.17 1.48 11.67
C PRO A 188 -16.67 1.74 11.75
N ILE A 189 -16.30 3.01 11.96
CA ILE A 189 -14.92 3.39 12.26
C ILE A 189 -14.68 3.15 13.74
N PRO A 190 -13.70 2.31 14.15
CA PRO A 190 -13.35 2.15 15.55
C PRO A 190 -13.00 3.51 16.21
N PRO A 191 -13.47 3.80 17.41
CA PRO A 191 -13.15 5.07 18.07
C PRO A 191 -11.65 5.35 18.22
N SER A 192 -10.86 4.32 18.42
CA SER A 192 -9.40 4.38 18.56
C SER A 192 -8.64 4.34 17.23
N LYS A 193 -9.33 4.31 16.08
CA LYS A 193 -8.63 4.27 14.79
C LYS A 193 -7.77 5.51 14.61
N ALA A 194 -6.53 5.30 14.22
CA ALA A 194 -5.62 6.40 13.92
C ALA A 194 -6.24 7.35 12.87
N ILE A 195 -5.95 8.61 13.00
CA ILE A 195 -6.30 9.72 12.09
C ILE A 195 -7.80 10.08 12.08
N VAL A 196 -8.71 9.09 11.96
CA VAL A 196 -10.15 9.35 11.71
C VAL A 196 -11.08 8.86 12.81
N GLY A 197 -10.59 8.14 13.80
CA GLY A 197 -11.36 7.67 14.94
C GLY A 197 -11.83 8.84 15.83
N ALA A 198 -12.95 8.66 16.53
CA ALA A 198 -13.52 9.69 17.39
C ALA A 198 -12.55 10.16 18.49
N ASN A 199 -11.67 9.26 18.95
CA ASN A 199 -10.70 9.55 20.01
C ASN A 199 -9.33 10.01 19.47
N ALA A 200 -9.14 10.08 18.15
CA ALA A 200 -7.82 10.34 17.57
C ALA A 200 -7.19 11.67 18.01
N PHE A 201 -8.01 12.66 18.37
CA PHE A 201 -7.59 13.98 18.86
C PHE A 201 -8.16 14.33 20.25
N ALA A 202 -8.56 13.31 21.03
CA ALA A 202 -9.11 13.49 22.36
C ALA A 202 -8.06 13.22 23.44
N HIS A 203 -8.05 14.06 24.47
CA HIS A 203 -7.17 13.94 25.63
C HIS A 203 -8.00 13.94 26.92
N GLU A 204 -7.95 12.85 27.68
CA GLU A 204 -8.71 12.71 28.94
C GLU A 204 -7.85 12.89 30.19
N SER A 205 -6.55 12.58 30.13
CA SER A 205 -5.64 12.75 31.25
C SER A 205 -5.42 14.23 31.57
N GLY A 206 -5.56 14.63 32.86
CA GLY A 206 -5.32 15.98 33.29
C GLY A 206 -3.93 16.53 32.97
N ILE A 207 -2.90 15.67 32.99
CA ILE A 207 -1.52 16.04 32.60
C ILE A 207 -1.48 16.37 31.11
N HIS A 208 -2.15 15.56 30.26
CA HIS A 208 -2.21 15.79 28.83
C HIS A 208 -3.00 17.04 28.50
N GLN A 209 -4.16 17.25 29.14
CA GLN A 209 -4.97 18.45 28.94
C GLN A 209 -4.21 19.71 29.31
N HIS A 210 -3.49 19.72 30.43
CA HIS A 210 -2.67 20.85 30.84
C HIS A 210 -1.57 21.14 29.80
N GLY A 211 -0.91 20.11 29.27
CA GLY A 211 0.11 20.27 28.23
C GLY A 211 -0.48 20.85 26.94
N VAL A 212 -1.61 20.32 26.46
CA VAL A 212 -2.29 20.77 25.23
C VAL A 212 -2.78 22.22 25.36
N ILE A 213 -3.30 22.62 26.53
CA ILE A 213 -3.72 24.00 26.81
C ILE A 213 -2.51 24.96 26.75
N ALA A 214 -1.36 24.52 27.26
CA ALA A 214 -0.14 25.33 27.21
C ALA A 214 0.43 25.42 25.77
N ASN A 215 0.51 24.28 25.09
CA ASN A 215 0.91 24.18 23.69
C ASN A 215 0.42 22.83 23.13
N ALA A 216 -0.43 22.84 22.09
CA ALA A 216 -0.97 21.64 21.47
C ALA A 216 0.13 20.64 21.02
N GLN A 217 1.27 21.16 20.55
CA GLN A 217 2.40 20.33 20.11
C GLN A 217 3.04 19.46 21.21
N THR A 218 2.68 19.64 22.48
CA THR A 218 3.15 18.79 23.58
C THR A 218 2.68 17.35 23.43
N TYR A 219 1.49 17.13 22.84
CA TYR A 219 0.88 15.81 22.66
C TYR A 219 0.25 15.59 21.28
N GLU A 220 0.28 16.58 20.40
CA GLU A 220 -0.27 16.49 19.05
C GLU A 220 0.84 16.61 18.00
N ILE A 221 0.97 15.58 17.16
CA ILE A 221 1.92 15.56 16.04
C ILE A 221 1.31 16.15 14.75
N MET A 222 0.00 16.34 14.70
CA MET A 222 -0.76 16.94 13.61
C MET A 222 -2.01 17.63 14.18
N ASN A 223 -2.56 18.58 13.43
CA ASN A 223 -3.82 19.23 13.83
C ASN A 223 -5.02 18.48 13.23
N SER A 224 -6.13 18.44 13.98
CA SER A 224 -7.39 17.85 13.49
C SER A 224 -7.88 18.49 12.19
N ALA A 225 -7.64 19.80 12.02
CA ALA A 225 -7.98 20.52 10.79
C ALA A 225 -7.21 20.05 9.56
N ASP A 226 -6.00 19.49 9.72
CA ASP A 226 -5.17 18.98 8.60
C ASP A 226 -5.83 17.78 7.92
N VAL A 227 -6.67 17.05 8.62
CA VAL A 227 -7.43 15.90 8.11
C VAL A 227 -8.91 16.22 7.89
N GLY A 228 -9.31 17.47 8.10
CA GLY A 228 -10.68 17.96 7.87
C GLY A 228 -11.66 17.70 9.02
N ILE A 229 -11.17 17.43 10.23
CA ILE A 229 -11.99 17.36 11.43
C ILE A 229 -12.20 18.78 11.96
N PRO A 230 -13.45 19.26 12.09
CA PRO A 230 -13.72 20.57 12.66
C PRO A 230 -13.19 20.65 14.10
N ARG A 231 -12.55 21.75 14.48
CA ARG A 231 -12.27 22.02 15.89
C ARG A 231 -13.60 22.11 16.63
N LEU A 232 -13.78 21.26 17.61
CA LEU A 232 -14.84 21.46 18.61
C LEU A 232 -14.45 22.71 19.39
N SER A 233 -15.26 23.75 19.24
CA SER A 233 -15.17 25.01 20.02
C SER A 233 -15.52 24.77 21.47
#